data_d8693c4f9edc1bfc85a6cc7830d3d00b
#
_entry.id   d8693c4f9edc1bfc85a6cc7830d3d00b
#
_cell.length_a   1.000
_cell.length_b   1.000
_cell.length_c   1.000
_cell.angle_alpha   90.00
_cell.angle_beta   90.00
_cell.angle_gamma   90.00
#
_symmetry.space_group_name_H-M   'P 1'
#
loop_
_entity.id
_entity.type
_entity.pdbx_description
1 polymer ?
#
loop_
_entity_poly.entity_id
_entity_poly.type
_entity_poly.pdbx_seq_one_letter_code
_entity_poly.pdbx_strand_id
1 'polypeptide(L)'
;NSYYVTNLKQFMEFYENFYFDGEEWDKDVWDRRNLPLPDDKVNPTQYEYTINFKGFRNTYFKQLVKRYCKLRLNMDSFSYVSDIAQRLKEFFNFLDMKFKQVQRVHQLTRVEIEAYLSELNMMGIKPSTITGRISILEGLFSTLLRLEWDDVPSKILIYSEDYPKIPRAKPRFIDEFVLEQLNSHLDKLPEYIATMTMIVQECGMRISELCTLKKGCLLEDKDGDFFLKYYQWKMKKEHIVPISKEVALLIKVREDKVSEEFPDSEYLFPRKDGSPLKQETFRGELN
;
A
#
# COMPACT_ATOMS: atom_id res chain seq x y z
N ASN A 1 -11.95 18.13 -25.21
CA ASN A 1 -10.66 18.76 -24.84
C ASN A 1 -9.85 17.98 -23.76
N SER A 2 -10.49 17.25 -22.84
CA SER A 2 -9.77 16.50 -21.79
C SER A 2 -8.94 15.33 -22.35
N TYR A 3 -9.48 14.56 -23.29
CA TYR A 3 -8.83 13.39 -23.89
C TYR A 3 -7.51 13.71 -24.59
N TYR A 4 -7.49 14.76 -25.43
CA TYR A 4 -6.27 15.20 -26.14
C TYR A 4 -5.17 15.69 -25.18
N VAL A 5 -5.56 16.41 -24.12
CA VAL A 5 -4.61 16.90 -23.10
C VAL A 5 -4.01 15.73 -22.33
N THR A 6 -4.81 14.72 -22.02
CA THR A 6 -4.33 13.50 -21.33
C THR A 6 -3.33 12.71 -22.19
N ASN A 7 -3.66 12.50 -23.47
CA ASN A 7 -2.78 11.79 -24.40
C ASN A 7 -1.48 12.57 -24.65
N LEU A 8 -1.56 13.89 -24.78
CA LEU A 8 -0.35 14.72 -24.93
C LEU A 8 0.56 14.62 -23.70
N LYS A 9 0.00 14.64 -22.48
CA LYS A 9 0.75 14.46 -21.25
C LYS A 9 1.41 13.09 -21.19
N GLN A 10 0.69 12.02 -21.54
CA GLN A 10 1.23 10.66 -21.58
C GLN A 10 2.34 10.53 -22.61
N PHE A 11 2.19 11.15 -23.78
CA PHE A 11 3.24 11.18 -24.80
C PHE A 11 4.48 11.93 -24.32
N MET A 12 4.31 13.10 -23.69
CA MET A 12 5.44 13.86 -23.12
C MET A 12 6.15 13.06 -22.01
N GLU A 13 5.39 12.41 -21.13
CA GLU A 13 5.99 11.55 -20.09
C GLU A 13 6.74 10.35 -20.69
N PHE A 14 6.18 9.73 -21.72
CA PHE A 14 6.88 8.67 -22.46
C PHE A 14 8.18 9.19 -23.09
N TYR A 15 8.13 10.33 -23.78
CA TYR A 15 9.28 10.94 -24.40
C TYR A 15 10.37 11.29 -23.39
N GLU A 16 10.00 11.97 -22.29
CA GLU A 16 10.93 12.30 -21.20
C GLU A 16 11.59 11.05 -20.62
N ASN A 17 10.84 9.98 -20.40
CA ASN A 17 11.38 8.73 -19.87
C ASN A 17 12.27 7.97 -20.86
N PHE A 18 11.94 8.01 -22.16
CA PHE A 18 12.69 7.31 -23.22
C PHE A 18 14.06 7.91 -23.48
N TYR A 19 14.18 9.24 -23.44
CA TYR A 19 15.44 9.97 -23.65
C TYR A 19 16.18 10.32 -22.36
N PHE A 20 15.75 9.78 -21.23
CA PHE A 20 16.41 10.04 -19.95
C PHE A 20 17.64 9.16 -19.78
N ASP A 21 18.84 9.78 -19.80
CA ASP A 21 20.14 9.09 -19.70
C ASP A 21 20.62 8.84 -18.25
N GLY A 22 19.84 9.25 -17.23
CA GLY A 22 20.17 9.09 -15.81
C GLY A 22 19.63 7.79 -15.20
N GLU A 23 19.96 7.56 -13.94
CA GLU A 23 19.39 6.46 -13.16
C GLU A 23 17.91 6.71 -12.83
N GLU A 24 17.13 5.63 -12.61
CA GLU A 24 15.72 5.74 -12.18
C GLU A 24 15.57 6.61 -10.92
N TRP A 25 16.58 6.60 -10.02
CA TRP A 25 16.61 7.40 -8.80
C TRP A 25 16.68 8.92 -9.04
N ASP A 26 17.16 9.35 -10.21
CA ASP A 26 17.26 10.78 -10.55
C ASP A 26 15.94 11.35 -11.05
N LYS A 27 15.02 10.48 -11.53
CA LYS A 27 13.71 10.90 -12.02
C LYS A 27 12.82 11.45 -10.90
N ASP A 28 11.92 12.35 -11.24
CA ASP A 28 10.90 12.86 -10.34
C ASP A 28 9.71 11.91 -10.12
N VAL A 29 9.63 10.83 -10.90
CA VAL A 29 8.69 9.73 -10.71
C VAL A 29 9.49 8.44 -10.79
N TRP A 30 9.59 7.74 -9.68
CA TRP A 30 10.25 6.44 -9.64
C TRP A 30 9.26 5.33 -9.98
N ASP A 31 9.60 4.52 -10.96
CA ASP A 31 8.84 3.32 -11.29
C ASP A 31 9.51 2.09 -10.66
N ARG A 32 8.78 1.36 -9.82
CA ARG A 32 9.31 0.20 -9.11
C ARG A 32 9.83 -0.90 -10.04
N ARG A 33 9.31 -0.98 -11.28
CA ARG A 33 9.71 -2.00 -12.26
C ARG A 33 11.13 -1.78 -12.77
N ASN A 34 11.61 -0.53 -12.65
CA ASN A 34 12.95 -0.11 -13.05
C ASN A 34 13.90 0.00 -11.85
N LEU A 35 13.41 -0.24 -10.63
CA LEU A 35 14.22 -0.19 -9.42
C LEU A 35 14.69 -1.59 -9.02
N PRO A 36 15.92 -1.76 -8.53
CA PRO A 36 16.45 -3.03 -8.05
C PRO A 36 15.87 -3.39 -6.66
N LEU A 37 14.56 -3.61 -6.61
CA LEU A 37 13.87 -3.95 -5.38
C LEU A 37 13.57 -5.45 -5.31
N PRO A 38 13.75 -6.09 -4.15
CA PRO A 38 13.36 -7.48 -3.95
C PRO A 38 11.85 -7.69 -4.16
N ASP A 39 11.46 -8.87 -4.66
CA ASP A 39 10.06 -9.20 -4.95
C ASP A 39 9.15 -9.11 -3.72
N ASP A 40 9.69 -9.39 -2.51
CA ASP A 40 8.97 -9.30 -1.24
C ASP A 40 8.58 -7.86 -0.84
N LYS A 41 9.12 -6.85 -1.52
CA LYS A 41 8.73 -5.44 -1.34
C LYS A 41 7.44 -5.07 -2.05
N VAL A 42 6.95 -5.95 -2.92
CA VAL A 42 5.87 -5.66 -3.84
C VAL A 42 4.76 -6.68 -3.70
N ASN A 43 3.62 -6.25 -3.18
CA ASN A 43 2.41 -7.06 -3.25
C ASN A 43 1.82 -6.95 -4.67
N PRO A 44 1.70 -8.06 -5.43
CA PRO A 44 1.25 -8.02 -6.83
C PRO A 44 -0.21 -7.61 -7.01
N THR A 45 -1.01 -7.57 -5.92
CA THR A 45 -2.40 -7.11 -5.96
C THR A 45 -2.55 -5.59 -5.83
N GLN A 46 -1.46 -4.86 -5.57
CA GLN A 46 -1.47 -3.40 -5.44
C GLN A 46 -1.20 -2.72 -6.78
N TYR A 47 -1.86 -1.57 -6.99
CA TYR A 47 -1.72 -0.77 -8.22
C TYR A 47 -0.60 0.27 -8.17
N GLU A 48 -0.03 0.53 -6.99
CA GLU A 48 1.01 1.53 -6.84
C GLU A 48 2.32 1.04 -7.44
N TYR A 49 2.62 1.51 -8.63
CA TYR A 49 3.87 1.24 -9.34
C TYR A 49 4.85 2.40 -9.27
N THR A 50 4.43 3.57 -8.79
CA THR A 50 5.25 4.78 -8.83
C THR A 50 5.27 5.54 -7.52
N ILE A 51 6.42 6.18 -7.22
CA ILE A 51 6.54 7.21 -6.19
C ILE A 51 6.72 8.54 -6.89
N ASN A 52 5.83 9.50 -6.64
CA ASN A 52 5.78 10.76 -7.37
C ASN A 52 6.27 11.94 -6.52
N PHE A 53 7.42 12.50 -6.93
CA PHE A 53 8.03 13.68 -6.33
C PHE A 53 7.72 14.98 -7.10
N LYS A 54 6.94 14.92 -8.20
CA LYS A 54 6.47 16.13 -8.88
C LYS A 54 5.59 16.95 -7.93
N GLY A 55 5.63 18.28 -8.06
CA GLY A 55 4.81 19.19 -7.27
C GLY A 55 5.40 19.64 -5.93
N PHE A 56 6.64 19.27 -5.60
CA PHE A 56 7.40 20.00 -4.60
C PHE A 56 7.71 21.40 -5.12
N ARG A 57 7.49 22.42 -4.29
CA ARG A 57 7.78 23.81 -4.63
C ARG A 57 9.26 24.15 -4.41
N ASN A 58 9.86 23.57 -3.39
CA ASN A 58 11.27 23.74 -3.06
C ASN A 58 12.07 22.51 -3.49
N THR A 59 13.07 22.72 -4.35
CA THR A 59 13.93 21.66 -4.89
C THR A 59 14.79 21.00 -3.80
N TYR A 60 15.25 21.76 -2.81
CA TYR A 60 16.02 21.20 -1.69
C TYR A 60 15.19 20.17 -0.91
N PHE A 61 13.96 20.49 -0.51
CA PHE A 61 13.08 19.56 0.19
C PHE A 61 12.73 18.35 -0.69
N LYS A 62 12.56 18.54 -2.00
CA LYS A 62 12.38 17.43 -2.94
C LYS A 62 13.54 16.44 -2.88
N GLN A 63 14.77 16.92 -2.97
CA GLN A 63 15.97 16.07 -2.93
C GLN A 63 16.15 15.39 -1.58
N LEU A 64 15.88 16.10 -0.49
CA LEU A 64 15.89 15.53 0.87
C LEU A 64 14.91 14.36 0.99
N VAL A 65 13.67 14.54 0.52
CA VAL A 65 12.64 13.50 0.59
C VAL A 65 12.99 12.33 -0.33
N LYS A 66 13.53 12.57 -1.52
CA LYS A 66 14.04 11.49 -2.40
C LYS A 66 15.11 10.67 -1.70
N ARG A 67 16.12 11.32 -1.09
CA ARG A 67 17.17 10.66 -0.32
C ARG A 67 16.60 9.83 0.84
N TYR A 68 15.63 10.38 1.58
CA TYR A 68 14.95 9.69 2.67
C TYR A 68 14.14 8.49 2.16
N CYS A 69 13.35 8.63 1.11
CA CYS A 69 12.57 7.55 0.51
C CYS A 69 13.46 6.41 -0.01
N LYS A 70 14.59 6.73 -0.65
CA LYS A 70 15.58 5.73 -1.10
C LYS A 70 16.10 4.89 0.08
N LEU A 71 16.41 5.55 1.21
CA LEU A 71 16.80 4.85 2.45
C LEU A 71 15.68 3.94 2.97
N ARG A 72 14.44 4.46 3.02
CA ARG A 72 13.29 3.73 3.56
C ARG A 72 12.91 2.50 2.71
N LEU A 73 13.11 2.53 1.40
CA LEU A 73 12.87 1.37 0.51
C LEU A 73 13.71 0.14 0.88
N ASN A 74 14.82 0.29 1.60
CA ASN A 74 15.57 -0.86 2.11
C ASN A 74 14.80 -1.64 3.20
N MET A 75 13.91 -0.97 3.96
CA MET A 75 13.24 -1.54 5.13
C MET A 75 11.73 -1.70 4.94
N ASP A 76 11.11 -0.77 4.24
CA ASP A 76 9.66 -0.64 4.14
C ASP A 76 9.11 -1.14 2.79
N SER A 77 7.79 -1.35 2.74
CA SER A 77 7.09 -1.66 1.49
C SER A 77 7.06 -0.43 0.57
N PHE A 78 7.01 -0.69 -0.75
CA PHE A 78 6.96 0.37 -1.75
C PHE A 78 5.76 1.32 -1.56
N SER A 79 4.58 0.77 -1.27
CA SER A 79 3.37 1.58 -1.05
C SER A 79 3.46 2.47 0.20
N TYR A 80 4.11 1.99 1.27
CA TYR A 80 4.32 2.82 2.46
C TYR A 80 5.30 3.96 2.18
N VAL A 81 6.37 3.71 1.41
CA VAL A 81 7.30 4.78 1.01
C VAL A 81 6.63 5.79 0.06
N SER A 82 5.70 5.35 -0.79
CA SER A 82 4.87 6.25 -1.60
C SER A 82 4.03 7.19 -0.71
N ASP A 83 3.41 6.65 0.35
CA ASP A 83 2.68 7.48 1.32
C ASP A 83 3.61 8.43 2.07
N ILE A 84 4.81 7.98 2.49
CA ILE A 84 5.84 8.86 3.09
C ILE A 84 6.15 10.04 2.16
N ALA A 85 6.44 9.80 0.89
CA ALA A 85 6.76 10.84 -0.08
C ALA A 85 5.62 11.86 -0.21
N GLN A 86 4.38 11.38 -0.28
CA GLN A 86 3.19 12.23 -0.39
C GLN A 86 2.99 13.08 0.87
N ARG A 87 3.10 12.50 2.09
CA ARG A 87 2.90 13.25 3.34
C ARG A 87 4.00 14.28 3.58
N LEU A 88 5.25 13.95 3.26
CA LEU A 88 6.34 14.90 3.34
C LEU A 88 6.20 16.03 2.30
N LYS A 89 5.72 15.72 1.10
CA LYS A 89 5.42 16.74 0.09
C LYS A 89 4.33 17.72 0.58
N GLU A 90 3.27 17.20 1.20
CA GLU A 90 2.20 18.03 1.78
C GLU A 90 2.76 18.97 2.86
N PHE A 91 3.60 18.46 3.78
CA PHE A 91 4.24 19.24 4.82
C PHE A 91 5.18 20.33 4.26
N PHE A 92 6.11 19.95 3.38
CA PHE A 92 7.07 20.93 2.85
C PHE A 92 6.41 21.98 1.95
N ASN A 93 5.37 21.62 1.22
CA ASN A 93 4.59 22.61 0.46
C ASN A 93 3.77 23.53 1.38
N PHE A 94 3.28 23.03 2.52
CA PHE A 94 2.68 23.89 3.55
C PHE A 94 3.70 24.92 4.08
N LEU A 95 4.93 24.50 4.39
CA LEU A 95 6.00 25.43 4.80
C LEU A 95 6.26 26.47 3.72
N ASP A 96 6.43 26.06 2.47
CA ASP A 96 6.72 26.99 1.37
C ASP A 96 5.59 28.02 1.16
N MET A 97 4.34 27.66 1.49
CA MET A 97 3.20 28.57 1.41
C MET A 97 3.11 29.54 2.60
N LYS A 98 3.29 29.05 3.81
CA LYS A 98 3.02 29.78 5.05
C LYS A 98 4.28 30.41 5.65
N PHE A 99 5.46 29.80 5.43
CA PHE A 99 6.74 30.15 6.06
C PHE A 99 7.86 30.22 5.01
N LYS A 100 7.72 31.12 4.05
CA LYS A 100 8.64 31.26 2.90
C LYS A 100 10.10 31.46 3.26
N GLN A 101 10.40 31.93 4.48
CA GLN A 101 11.75 32.08 5.02
C GLN A 101 12.41 30.72 5.33
N VAL A 102 11.62 29.66 5.53
CA VAL A 102 12.12 28.31 5.82
C VAL A 102 12.45 27.60 4.52
N GLN A 103 13.71 27.65 4.12
CA GLN A 103 14.20 27.03 2.88
C GLN A 103 15.01 25.76 3.15
N ARG A 104 15.38 25.48 4.40
CA ARG A 104 16.19 24.35 4.84
C ARG A 104 15.74 23.84 6.20
N VAL A 105 16.06 22.57 6.50
CA VAL A 105 15.58 21.88 7.71
C VAL A 105 16.13 22.52 8.99
N HIS A 106 17.38 22.99 9.01
CA HIS A 106 17.95 23.63 10.20
C HIS A 106 17.25 24.94 10.60
N GLN A 107 16.47 25.54 9.68
CA GLN A 107 15.70 26.76 9.95
C GLN A 107 14.34 26.44 10.60
N LEU A 108 13.94 25.17 10.65
CA LEU A 108 12.72 24.76 11.31
C LEU A 108 12.80 24.97 12.80
N THR A 109 11.75 25.55 13.33
CA THR A 109 11.54 25.73 14.77
C THR A 109 10.23 25.04 15.19
N ARG A 110 9.93 25.08 16.46
CA ARG A 110 8.67 24.55 16.98
C ARG A 110 7.44 25.29 16.41
N VAL A 111 7.57 26.54 16.05
CA VAL A 111 6.47 27.38 15.54
C VAL A 111 5.86 26.80 14.27
N GLU A 112 6.68 26.36 13.32
CA GLU A 112 6.23 25.77 12.06
C GLU A 112 5.52 24.43 12.29
N ILE A 113 6.00 23.65 13.24
CA ILE A 113 5.38 22.36 13.60
C ILE A 113 3.99 22.59 14.23
N GLU A 114 3.88 23.52 15.20
CA GLU A 114 2.60 23.85 15.84
C GLU A 114 1.58 24.39 14.84
N ALA A 115 2.02 25.21 13.90
CA ALA A 115 1.17 25.70 12.83
C ALA A 115 0.68 24.55 11.92
N TYR A 116 1.54 23.61 11.60
CA TYR A 116 1.15 22.43 10.80
C TYR A 116 0.19 21.51 11.56
N LEU A 117 0.43 21.26 12.86
CA LEU A 117 -0.47 20.49 13.71
C LEU A 117 -1.87 21.15 13.81
N SER A 118 -1.89 22.47 13.91
CA SER A 118 -3.14 23.24 13.90
C SER A 118 -3.88 23.10 12.58
N GLU A 119 -3.18 23.15 11.43
CA GLU A 119 -3.75 22.91 10.10
C GLU A 119 -4.34 21.50 9.99
N LEU A 120 -3.63 20.46 10.46
CA LEU A 120 -4.12 19.09 10.45
C LEU A 120 -5.42 18.92 11.27
N ASN A 121 -5.50 19.58 12.43
CA ASN A 121 -6.69 19.54 13.26
C ASN A 121 -7.89 20.25 12.59
N MET A 122 -7.65 21.35 11.89
CA MET A 122 -8.70 22.08 11.15
C MET A 122 -9.22 21.32 9.93
N MET A 123 -8.44 20.40 9.35
CA MET A 123 -8.86 19.57 8.22
C MET A 123 -9.97 18.57 8.57
N GLY A 124 -10.31 18.36 9.84
CA GLY A 124 -11.34 17.41 10.28
C GLY A 124 -11.00 15.93 9.98
N ILE A 125 -9.73 15.60 9.76
CA ILE A 125 -9.29 14.22 9.48
C ILE A 125 -9.21 13.39 10.77
N LYS A 126 -9.28 12.06 10.62
CA LYS A 126 -9.28 11.15 11.77
C LYS A 126 -7.99 11.26 12.59
N PRO A 127 -8.06 11.15 13.93
CA PRO A 127 -6.88 11.18 14.81
C PRO A 127 -5.79 10.18 14.39
N SER A 128 -6.16 8.98 13.95
CA SER A 128 -5.20 7.99 13.44
C SER A 128 -4.45 8.45 12.19
N THR A 129 -5.09 9.22 11.32
CA THR A 129 -4.45 9.81 10.13
C THR A 129 -3.49 10.92 10.54
N ILE A 130 -3.85 11.75 11.53
CA ILE A 130 -2.95 12.78 12.09
C ILE A 130 -1.71 12.10 12.69
N THR A 131 -1.92 11.07 13.53
CA THR A 131 -0.83 10.28 14.11
C THR A 131 0.13 9.76 13.04
N GLY A 132 -0.39 9.18 11.94
CA GLY A 132 0.45 8.69 10.83
C GLY A 132 1.29 9.80 10.19
N ARG A 133 0.73 11.00 9.99
CA ARG A 133 1.45 12.15 9.44
C ARG A 133 2.56 12.65 10.39
N ILE A 134 2.27 12.74 11.69
CA ILE A 134 3.26 13.14 12.72
C ILE A 134 4.39 12.11 12.77
N SER A 135 4.08 10.80 12.77
CA SER A 135 5.08 9.72 12.82
C SER A 135 6.01 9.74 11.61
N ILE A 136 5.52 10.11 10.42
CA ILE A 136 6.36 10.25 9.23
C ILE A 136 7.35 11.41 9.38
N LEU A 137 6.90 12.54 9.90
CA LEU A 137 7.77 13.71 10.16
C LEU A 137 8.82 13.39 11.24
N GLU A 138 8.40 12.79 12.36
CA GLU A 138 9.29 12.36 13.41
C GLU A 138 10.35 11.38 12.90
N GLY A 139 9.92 10.41 12.06
CA GLY A 139 10.80 9.45 11.40
C GLY A 139 11.85 10.13 10.51
N LEU A 140 11.47 11.16 9.74
CA LEU A 140 12.40 11.94 8.93
C LEU A 140 13.40 12.66 9.85
N PHE A 141 12.94 13.49 10.80
CA PHE A 141 13.82 14.28 11.65
C PHE A 141 14.75 13.42 12.52
N SER A 142 14.26 12.31 13.07
CA SER A 142 15.07 11.34 13.80
C SER A 142 16.14 10.71 12.92
N THR A 143 15.82 10.45 11.63
CA THR A 143 16.79 9.91 10.69
C THR A 143 17.87 10.90 10.34
N LEU A 144 17.52 12.18 10.13
CA LEU A 144 18.47 13.25 9.87
C LEU A 144 19.48 13.39 11.01
N LEU A 145 18.98 13.39 12.25
CA LEU A 145 19.83 13.48 13.45
C LEU A 145 20.73 12.25 13.63
N ARG A 146 20.16 11.05 13.49
CA ARG A 146 20.89 9.78 13.73
C ARG A 146 21.97 9.50 12.69
N LEU A 147 21.72 9.88 11.44
CA LEU A 147 22.66 9.67 10.33
C LEU A 147 23.56 10.88 10.05
N GLU A 148 23.48 11.89 10.90
CA GLU A 148 24.30 13.10 10.83
C GLU A 148 24.30 13.70 9.40
N TRP A 149 23.11 13.82 8.80
CA TRP A 149 23.02 14.47 7.51
C TRP A 149 23.34 15.96 7.61
N ASP A 150 23.85 16.56 6.53
CA ASP A 150 24.41 17.91 6.50
C ASP A 150 23.46 19.02 6.98
N ASP A 151 22.15 18.75 7.01
CA ASP A 151 21.14 19.71 7.43
C ASP A 151 20.16 19.05 8.40
N VAL A 152 20.26 19.40 9.66
CA VAL A 152 19.45 18.83 10.74
C VAL A 152 18.74 19.92 11.53
N PRO A 153 17.57 19.64 12.12
CA PRO A 153 16.93 20.57 13.06
C PRO A 153 17.83 20.79 14.27
N SER A 154 17.90 22.04 14.74
CA SER A 154 18.72 22.40 15.91
C SER A 154 18.24 21.78 17.23
N LYS A 155 16.98 21.35 17.28
CA LYS A 155 16.32 20.77 18.47
C LYS A 155 15.32 19.68 18.03
N ILE A 156 14.87 18.88 18.98
CA ILE A 156 13.71 18.01 18.82
C ILE A 156 12.49 18.90 18.56
N LEU A 157 11.76 18.62 17.47
CA LEU A 157 10.63 19.43 17.01
C LEU A 157 9.27 18.79 17.31
N ILE A 158 9.22 17.49 17.50
CA ILE A 158 7.99 16.71 17.72
C ILE A 158 8.08 16.02 19.07
N TYR A 159 7.02 16.12 19.84
CA TYR A 159 6.91 15.58 21.19
C TYR A 159 5.77 14.56 21.28
N SER A 160 5.76 13.76 22.36
CA SER A 160 4.70 12.77 22.61
C SER A 160 3.30 13.40 22.74
N GLU A 161 3.26 14.64 23.23
CA GLU A 161 2.02 15.42 23.43
C GLU A 161 1.38 15.88 22.12
N ASP A 162 2.13 15.87 21.02
CA ASP A 162 1.63 16.23 19.68
C ASP A 162 0.71 15.16 19.09
N TYR A 163 0.80 13.95 19.63
CA TYR A 163 0.00 12.84 19.15
C TYR A 163 -1.41 12.89 19.73
N PRO A 164 -2.45 12.93 18.87
CA PRO A 164 -3.83 12.94 19.33
C PRO A 164 -4.18 11.63 20.03
N LYS A 165 -5.03 11.71 21.05
CA LYS A 165 -5.58 10.53 21.70
C LYS A 165 -6.47 9.76 20.72
N ILE A 166 -6.11 8.51 20.42
CA ILE A 166 -6.91 7.63 19.57
C ILE A 166 -7.84 6.81 20.48
N PRO A 167 -9.16 6.97 20.35
CA PRO A 167 -10.10 6.10 21.07
C PRO A 167 -9.85 4.63 20.68
N ARG A 168 -9.92 3.72 21.64
CA ARG A 168 -9.85 2.28 21.35
C ARG A 168 -11.03 1.91 20.46
N ALA A 169 -10.72 1.46 19.24
CA ALA A 169 -11.74 0.94 18.35
C ALA A 169 -12.31 -0.37 18.93
N LYS A 170 -13.64 -0.47 19.00
CA LYS A 170 -14.27 -1.76 19.26
C LYS A 170 -14.09 -2.66 18.04
N PRO A 171 -13.87 -3.96 18.23
CA PRO A 171 -13.86 -4.90 17.11
C PRO A 171 -15.18 -4.77 16.33
N ARG A 172 -15.06 -4.71 15.01
CA ARG A 172 -16.24 -4.75 14.12
C ARG A 172 -16.46 -6.21 13.75
N PHE A 173 -17.62 -6.71 14.06
CA PHE A 173 -18.09 -8.01 13.58
C PHE A 173 -19.19 -7.79 12.54
N ILE A 174 -19.37 -8.76 11.69
CA ILE A 174 -20.50 -8.79 10.75
C ILE A 174 -21.63 -9.47 11.50
N ASP A 175 -22.80 -8.84 11.51
CA ASP A 175 -24.00 -9.40 12.14
C ASP A 175 -24.37 -10.73 11.45
N GLU A 176 -24.78 -11.72 12.24
CA GLU A 176 -25.13 -13.05 11.75
C GLU A 176 -26.21 -12.99 10.67
N PHE A 177 -27.21 -12.14 10.86
CA PHE A 177 -28.24 -11.90 9.87
C PHE A 177 -27.69 -11.41 8.52
N VAL A 178 -26.66 -10.55 8.54
CA VAL A 178 -26.00 -10.07 7.31
C VAL A 178 -25.22 -11.18 6.64
N LEU A 179 -24.56 -12.06 7.43
CA LEU A 179 -23.85 -13.23 6.90
C LEU A 179 -24.82 -14.23 6.24
N GLU A 180 -25.96 -14.49 6.90
CA GLU A 180 -27.02 -15.36 6.34
C GLU A 180 -27.57 -14.80 5.02
N GLN A 181 -27.83 -13.49 4.96
CA GLN A 181 -28.23 -12.83 3.72
C GLN A 181 -27.18 -12.95 2.63
N LEU A 182 -25.90 -12.70 2.92
CA LEU A 182 -24.82 -12.85 1.97
C LEU A 182 -24.76 -14.29 1.46
N ASN A 183 -24.80 -15.27 2.35
CA ASN A 183 -24.71 -16.69 2.00
C ASN A 183 -25.91 -17.16 1.16
N SER A 184 -27.10 -16.64 1.40
CA SER A 184 -28.31 -16.95 0.61
C SER A 184 -28.31 -16.35 -0.79
N HIS A 185 -27.33 -15.49 -1.11
CA HIS A 185 -27.22 -14.82 -2.40
C HIS A 185 -25.89 -15.09 -3.13
N LEU A 186 -25.06 -16.00 -2.61
CA LEU A 186 -23.77 -16.36 -3.25
C LEU A 186 -23.94 -16.89 -4.67
N ASP A 187 -25.06 -17.52 -4.98
CA ASP A 187 -25.43 -18.01 -6.31
C ASP A 187 -25.63 -16.90 -7.36
N LYS A 188 -25.82 -15.65 -6.90
CA LYS A 188 -25.95 -14.48 -7.79
C LYS A 188 -24.61 -13.84 -8.15
N LEU A 189 -23.55 -14.23 -7.45
CA LEU A 189 -22.19 -13.75 -7.71
C LEU A 189 -21.52 -14.60 -8.80
N PRO A 190 -20.51 -14.04 -9.51
CA PRO A 190 -19.63 -14.86 -10.33
C PRO A 190 -19.04 -15.99 -9.48
N GLU A 191 -18.97 -17.21 -10.02
CA GLU A 191 -18.57 -18.42 -9.29
C GLU A 191 -17.24 -18.24 -8.52
N TYR A 192 -16.25 -17.61 -9.17
CA TYR A 192 -14.96 -17.38 -8.53
C TYR A 192 -15.05 -16.41 -7.35
N ILE A 193 -15.94 -15.40 -7.39
CA ILE A 193 -16.20 -14.48 -6.29
C ILE A 193 -16.92 -15.18 -5.13
N ALA A 194 -17.90 -16.02 -5.42
CA ALA A 194 -18.57 -16.85 -4.41
C ALA A 194 -17.56 -17.78 -3.71
N THR A 195 -16.70 -18.46 -4.45
CA THR A 195 -15.61 -19.28 -3.89
C THR A 195 -14.66 -18.48 -3.03
N MET A 196 -14.21 -17.30 -3.50
CA MET A 196 -13.36 -16.38 -2.72
C MET A 196 -14.04 -15.95 -1.42
N THR A 197 -15.34 -15.66 -1.47
CA THR A 197 -16.13 -15.25 -0.30
C THR A 197 -16.19 -16.36 0.74
N MET A 198 -16.42 -17.58 0.35
CA MET A 198 -16.44 -18.74 1.26
C MET A 198 -15.07 -19.00 1.90
N ILE A 199 -13.99 -18.91 1.11
CA ILE A 199 -12.63 -19.06 1.62
C ILE A 199 -12.31 -17.98 2.67
N VAL A 200 -12.65 -16.71 2.40
CA VAL A 200 -12.35 -15.63 3.35
C VAL A 200 -13.19 -15.70 4.62
N GLN A 201 -14.43 -16.16 4.53
CA GLN A 201 -15.29 -16.37 5.70
C GLN A 201 -14.70 -17.43 6.63
N GLU A 202 -14.19 -18.52 6.10
CA GLU A 202 -13.65 -19.62 6.89
C GLU A 202 -12.25 -19.32 7.45
N CYS A 203 -11.37 -18.78 6.61
CA CYS A 203 -9.96 -18.60 6.99
C CYS A 203 -9.65 -17.26 7.64
N GLY A 204 -10.53 -16.27 7.56
CA GLY A 204 -10.28 -14.93 8.07
C GLY A 204 -9.08 -14.22 7.45
N MET A 205 -8.64 -14.65 6.24
CA MET A 205 -7.47 -14.09 5.57
C MET A 205 -7.73 -12.68 5.02
N ARG A 206 -6.66 -11.94 4.77
CA ARG A 206 -6.80 -10.62 4.12
C ARG A 206 -7.10 -10.78 2.64
N ILE A 207 -7.85 -9.82 2.06
CA ILE A 207 -8.19 -9.83 0.62
C ILE A 207 -6.95 -9.91 -0.26
N SER A 208 -5.85 -9.26 0.12
CA SER A 208 -4.58 -9.35 -0.63
C SER A 208 -3.98 -10.75 -0.63
N GLU A 209 -4.14 -11.50 0.44
CA GLU A 209 -3.69 -12.88 0.59
C GLU A 209 -4.57 -13.82 -0.24
N LEU A 210 -5.89 -13.62 -0.20
CA LEU A 210 -6.87 -14.34 -1.00
C LEU A 210 -6.62 -14.16 -2.50
N CYS A 211 -6.42 -12.92 -2.96
CA CYS A 211 -6.16 -12.62 -4.36
C CYS A 211 -4.83 -13.21 -4.87
N THR A 212 -3.89 -13.52 -3.98
CA THR A 212 -2.58 -14.11 -4.33
C THR A 212 -2.48 -15.59 -3.98
N LEU A 213 -3.59 -16.27 -3.70
CA LEU A 213 -3.57 -17.73 -3.54
C LEU A 213 -3.03 -18.38 -4.80
N LYS A 214 -2.11 -19.33 -4.62
CA LYS A 214 -1.50 -20.06 -5.72
C LYS A 214 -2.19 -21.41 -5.94
N LYS A 215 -2.07 -21.95 -7.14
CA LYS A 215 -2.36 -23.36 -7.39
C LYS A 215 -1.48 -24.23 -6.47
N GLY A 216 -1.99 -25.38 -6.02
CA GLY A 216 -1.30 -26.21 -5.05
C GLY A 216 -1.29 -25.66 -3.62
N CYS A 217 -2.18 -24.73 -3.29
CA CYS A 217 -2.30 -24.18 -1.93
C CYS A 217 -3.01 -25.13 -0.95
N LEU A 218 -3.70 -26.14 -1.46
CA LEU A 218 -4.42 -27.13 -0.66
C LEU A 218 -3.47 -28.25 -0.22
N LEU A 219 -3.46 -28.53 1.07
CA LEU A 219 -2.70 -29.63 1.68
C LEU A 219 -3.69 -30.61 2.33
N GLU A 220 -3.37 -31.90 2.29
CA GLU A 220 -4.12 -32.96 2.96
C GLU A 220 -3.15 -33.74 3.83
N ASP A 221 -3.49 -33.98 5.10
CA ASP A 221 -2.68 -34.76 6.00
C ASP A 221 -3.01 -36.26 5.95
N LYS A 222 -2.34 -37.05 6.80
CA LYS A 222 -2.51 -38.49 6.83
C LYS A 222 -3.88 -38.94 7.35
N ASP A 223 -4.55 -38.09 8.10
CA ASP A 223 -5.86 -38.34 8.72
C ASP A 223 -7.00 -37.86 7.81
N GLY A 224 -6.67 -37.28 6.64
CA GLY A 224 -7.62 -36.77 5.65
C GLY A 224 -8.20 -35.40 6.00
N ASP A 225 -7.50 -34.66 6.86
CA ASP A 225 -7.82 -33.27 7.16
C ASP A 225 -7.17 -32.32 6.16
N PHE A 226 -7.89 -31.27 5.83
CA PHE A 226 -7.48 -30.29 4.81
C PHE A 226 -6.96 -29.01 5.44
N PHE A 227 -5.90 -28.48 4.81
CA PHE A 227 -5.26 -27.24 5.22
C PHE A 227 -5.04 -26.34 4.00
N LEU A 228 -5.18 -25.03 4.21
CA LEU A 228 -4.87 -24.03 3.22
C LEU A 228 -3.54 -23.34 3.55
N LYS A 229 -2.59 -23.42 2.61
CA LYS A 229 -1.28 -22.76 2.69
C LYS A 229 -1.29 -21.49 1.86
N TYR A 230 -0.89 -20.36 2.46
CA TYR A 230 -0.81 -19.07 1.77
C TYR A 230 0.29 -18.18 2.32
N TYR A 231 0.69 -17.17 1.54
CA TYR A 231 1.71 -16.20 1.93
C TYR A 231 1.08 -14.95 2.54
N GLN A 232 1.48 -14.61 3.76
CA GLN A 232 1.07 -13.39 4.45
C GLN A 232 1.99 -12.23 4.09
N TRP A 233 1.62 -11.40 3.14
CA TRP A 233 2.39 -10.26 2.64
C TRP A 233 2.84 -9.29 3.73
N LYS A 234 1.97 -8.99 4.70
CA LYS A 234 2.29 -8.07 5.80
C LYS A 234 3.29 -8.67 6.79
N MET A 235 3.24 -9.98 7.00
CA MET A 235 4.10 -10.69 7.95
C MET A 235 5.32 -11.32 7.29
N LYS A 236 5.38 -11.29 5.94
CA LYS A 236 6.44 -11.87 5.11
C LYS A 236 6.74 -13.33 5.44
N LYS A 237 5.69 -14.14 5.60
CA LYS A 237 5.83 -15.57 5.93
C LYS A 237 4.68 -16.39 5.34
N GLU A 238 4.95 -17.67 5.15
CA GLU A 238 3.90 -18.64 4.86
C GLU A 238 3.04 -18.89 6.11
N HIS A 239 1.77 -19.16 5.88
CA HIS A 239 0.80 -19.50 6.90
C HIS A 239 -0.04 -20.67 6.44
N ILE A 240 -0.41 -21.55 7.38
CA ILE A 240 -1.21 -22.75 7.14
C ILE A 240 -2.37 -22.71 8.13
N VAL A 241 -3.59 -22.89 7.63
CA VAL A 241 -4.82 -22.92 8.45
C VAL A 241 -5.64 -24.15 8.10
N PRO A 242 -6.29 -24.81 9.06
CA PRO A 242 -7.23 -25.89 8.78
C PRO A 242 -8.46 -25.31 8.04
N ILE A 243 -9.04 -26.11 7.16
CA ILE A 243 -10.26 -25.77 6.41
C ILE A 243 -11.20 -26.96 6.35
N SER A 244 -12.49 -26.69 6.14
CA SER A 244 -13.51 -27.72 5.95
C SER A 244 -13.32 -28.51 4.65
N LYS A 245 -13.92 -29.69 4.59
CA LYS A 245 -13.94 -30.50 3.37
C LYS A 245 -14.70 -29.82 2.23
N GLU A 246 -15.72 -29.06 2.57
CA GLU A 246 -16.53 -28.27 1.66
C GLU A 246 -15.68 -27.20 0.94
N VAL A 247 -14.94 -26.39 1.69
CA VAL A 247 -14.06 -25.37 1.11
C VAL A 247 -12.88 -26.01 0.35
N ALA A 248 -12.34 -27.12 0.86
CA ALA A 248 -11.30 -27.88 0.16
C ALA A 248 -11.79 -28.37 -1.23
N LEU A 249 -13.02 -28.85 -1.33
CA LEU A 249 -13.62 -29.28 -2.60
C LEU A 249 -13.78 -28.09 -3.57
N LEU A 250 -14.26 -26.95 -3.09
CA LEU A 250 -14.38 -25.74 -3.91
C LEU A 250 -13.03 -25.30 -4.47
N ILE A 251 -11.98 -25.37 -3.65
CA ILE A 251 -10.62 -25.04 -4.08
C ILE A 251 -10.14 -26.03 -5.16
N LYS A 252 -10.35 -27.34 -4.98
CA LYS A 252 -10.00 -28.37 -5.98
C LYS A 252 -10.70 -28.10 -7.32
N VAL A 253 -12.02 -27.91 -7.31
CA VAL A 253 -12.81 -27.61 -8.51
C VAL A 253 -12.32 -26.33 -9.20
N ARG A 254 -12.00 -25.30 -8.41
CA ARG A 254 -11.47 -24.04 -8.95
C ARG A 254 -10.09 -24.24 -9.57
N GLU A 255 -9.22 -24.98 -8.91
CA GLU A 255 -7.87 -25.26 -9.40
C GLU A 255 -7.88 -26.02 -10.72
N ASP A 256 -8.75 -27.03 -10.87
CA ASP A 256 -8.93 -27.77 -12.12
C ASP A 256 -9.34 -26.83 -13.25
N LYS A 257 -10.39 -26.01 -13.03
CA LYS A 257 -10.86 -25.03 -14.03
C LYS A 257 -9.77 -24.03 -14.44
N VAL A 258 -9.05 -23.48 -13.46
CA VAL A 258 -8.00 -22.51 -13.74
C VAL A 258 -6.81 -23.15 -14.44
N SER A 259 -6.52 -24.41 -14.16
CA SER A 259 -5.43 -25.12 -14.82
C SER A 259 -5.71 -25.37 -16.31
N GLU A 260 -6.98 -25.51 -16.68
CA GLU A 260 -7.42 -25.60 -18.06
C GLU A 260 -7.47 -24.23 -18.77
N GLU A 261 -8.07 -23.23 -18.12
CA GLU A 261 -8.28 -21.89 -18.71
C GLU A 261 -7.01 -21.02 -18.73
N PHE A 262 -6.14 -21.17 -17.71
CA PHE A 262 -4.94 -20.37 -17.50
C PHE A 262 -3.75 -21.26 -17.09
N PRO A 263 -3.26 -22.14 -17.99
CA PRO A 263 -2.20 -23.11 -17.67
C PRO A 263 -0.90 -22.45 -17.16
N ASP A 264 -0.55 -21.29 -17.70
CA ASP A 264 0.68 -20.55 -17.37
C ASP A 264 0.56 -19.71 -16.09
N SER A 265 -0.63 -19.52 -15.54
CA SER A 265 -0.81 -18.77 -14.31
C SER A 265 -0.52 -19.62 -13.07
N GLU A 266 0.23 -19.08 -12.13
CA GLU A 266 0.46 -19.70 -10.82
C GLU A 266 -0.70 -19.45 -9.82
N TYR A 267 -1.62 -18.51 -10.13
CA TYR A 267 -2.65 -18.04 -9.20
C TYR A 267 -3.95 -18.86 -9.32
N LEU A 268 -4.63 -19.05 -8.19
CA LEU A 268 -5.95 -19.68 -8.12
C LEU A 268 -7.07 -18.78 -8.66
N PHE A 269 -6.86 -17.45 -8.59
CA PHE A 269 -7.79 -16.43 -9.08
C PHE A 269 -7.06 -15.47 -10.03
N PRO A 270 -6.72 -15.93 -11.25
CA PRO A 270 -6.02 -15.11 -12.22
C PRO A 270 -6.95 -14.14 -12.92
N ARG A 271 -6.36 -13.06 -13.43
CA ARG A 271 -6.95 -12.21 -14.46
C ARG A 271 -6.68 -12.81 -15.85
N LYS A 272 -7.26 -12.19 -16.88
CA LYS A 272 -7.07 -12.61 -18.28
C LYS A 272 -5.60 -12.62 -18.74
N ASP A 273 -4.75 -11.80 -18.10
CA ASP A 273 -3.32 -11.71 -18.38
C ASP A 273 -2.47 -12.69 -17.53
N GLY A 274 -3.10 -13.59 -16.77
CA GLY A 274 -2.44 -14.55 -15.88
C GLY A 274 -1.97 -13.94 -14.54
N SER A 275 -2.03 -12.62 -14.36
CA SER A 275 -1.69 -11.95 -13.11
C SER A 275 -2.75 -12.17 -12.03
N PRO A 276 -2.44 -11.98 -10.73
CA PRO A 276 -3.42 -12.20 -9.66
C PRO A 276 -4.56 -11.20 -9.73
N LEU A 277 -5.75 -11.62 -9.27
CA LEU A 277 -6.91 -10.74 -9.18
C LEU A 277 -6.60 -9.51 -8.33
N LYS A 278 -7.15 -8.36 -8.70
CA LYS A 278 -6.98 -7.13 -7.92
C LYS A 278 -8.01 -7.05 -6.78
N GLN A 279 -7.59 -6.50 -5.64
CA GLN A 279 -8.47 -6.37 -4.47
C GLN A 279 -9.71 -5.54 -4.76
N GLU A 280 -9.59 -4.51 -5.60
CA GLU A 280 -10.69 -3.63 -6.01
C GLU A 280 -11.72 -4.37 -6.85
N THR A 281 -11.30 -5.33 -7.68
CA THR A 281 -12.23 -6.17 -8.45
C THR A 281 -13.09 -7.00 -7.51
N PHE A 282 -12.49 -7.70 -6.54
CA PHE A 282 -13.24 -8.47 -5.56
C PHE A 282 -14.21 -7.60 -4.76
N ARG A 283 -13.77 -6.41 -4.30
CA ARG A 283 -14.65 -5.48 -3.57
C ARG A 283 -15.77 -4.92 -4.44
N GLY A 284 -15.49 -4.67 -5.72
CA GLY A 284 -16.49 -4.14 -6.67
C GLY A 284 -17.61 -5.14 -6.97
N GLU A 285 -17.30 -6.42 -7.05
CA GLU A 285 -18.28 -7.47 -7.31
C GLU A 285 -19.18 -7.78 -6.09
N LEU A 286 -18.74 -7.42 -4.88
CA LEU A 286 -19.53 -7.58 -3.65
C LEU A 286 -20.43 -6.37 -3.33
N ASN A 287 -20.31 -5.23 -4.05
CA ASN A 287 -21.11 -4.03 -3.87
C ASN A 287 -22.22 -3.94 -4.91
#